data_704ac22e53b0f92591b75d42f378e64a
#
_entry.id   704ac22e53b0f92591b75d42f378e64a
#
_cell.length_a   1.000
_cell.length_b   1.000
_cell.length_c   1.000
_cell.angle_alpha   90.00
_cell.angle_beta   90.00
_cell.angle_gamma   90.00
#
_symmetry.space_group_name_H-M   'P 1'
#
loop_
_entity.id
_entity.type
_entity.pdbx_description
1 polymer ?
#
loop_
_entity_poly.entity_id
_entity_poly.type
_entity_poly.pdbx_seq_one_letter_code
_entity_poly.pdbx_strand_id
1 'polypeptide(L)'
;MDIQMEQQQRSFLELILSFFNTLNAHAKKVWMYRKQLFIVNGIILVLTTLILFFVVKPYFQSNIFIMPDYGNKTSDLMSQFSGLASLAGVNVNDNSSTLLYQTIITSETVMSDAIYQQYQTKVYKDPVNLIQYFALEPDESLPDSVQKRKLFLKMYKKLTKELIEADYDRQTKILSIMAEMPESDLSAEVANTLVVSLDKYVRTQRKSYATEQRKYLEARVKQVKDTLTDCEESLKRFREKNRQILQSPEQQLEQARLMRNFEIQQTIYSELIKQLELIKLQEIKDTPVVNVCEYAKEPVLKTGPPRVLIIICILMCSFILSSGWILSRDKIRQGWMQMRAGSKAQGDS
;
A
#
# COMPACT_ATOMS: atom_id res chain seq x y z
N MET A 1 -28.23 -19.85 -51.56
CA MET A 1 -27.59 -19.14 -50.42
C MET A 1 -28.32 -17.87 -50.09
N ASP A 2 -28.83 -17.11 -51.08
CA ASP A 2 -29.52 -15.84 -50.88
C ASP A 2 -30.90 -15.93 -50.19
N ILE A 3 -31.67 -17.01 -50.44
CA ILE A 3 -33.01 -17.18 -49.82
C ILE A 3 -32.94 -17.41 -48.30
N GLN A 4 -31.91 -18.09 -47.81
CA GLN A 4 -31.71 -18.29 -46.39
C GLN A 4 -31.26 -17.01 -45.67
N MET A 5 -30.44 -16.17 -46.30
CA MET A 5 -30.06 -14.86 -45.77
C MET A 5 -31.23 -13.89 -45.69
N GLU A 6 -32.11 -13.92 -46.68
CA GLU A 6 -33.32 -13.06 -46.72
C GLU A 6 -34.33 -13.46 -45.64
N GLN A 7 -34.50 -14.77 -45.38
CA GLN A 7 -35.35 -15.25 -44.28
C GLN A 7 -34.75 -14.89 -42.89
N GLN A 8 -33.46 -14.95 -42.73
CA GLN A 8 -32.78 -14.59 -41.48
C GLN A 8 -32.86 -13.07 -41.21
N GLN A 9 -32.75 -12.24 -42.25
CA GLN A 9 -32.95 -10.80 -42.13
C GLN A 9 -34.41 -10.43 -41.80
N ARG A 10 -35.38 -11.11 -42.39
CA ARG A 10 -36.81 -10.89 -42.06
C ARG A 10 -37.14 -11.29 -40.63
N SER A 11 -36.64 -12.44 -40.16
CA SER A 11 -36.86 -12.86 -38.78
C SER A 11 -36.20 -11.90 -37.76
N PHE A 12 -35.01 -11.34 -38.07
CA PHE A 12 -34.34 -10.34 -37.24
C PHE A 12 -35.11 -9.00 -37.22
N LEU A 13 -35.63 -8.55 -38.37
CA LEU A 13 -36.50 -7.35 -38.46
C LEU A 13 -37.82 -7.50 -37.70
N GLU A 14 -38.46 -8.68 -37.78
CA GLU A 14 -39.68 -8.97 -37.01
C GLU A 14 -39.40 -9.01 -35.50
N LEU A 15 -38.26 -9.52 -35.09
CA LEU A 15 -37.83 -9.54 -33.68
C LEU A 15 -37.55 -8.14 -33.16
N ILE A 16 -36.95 -7.27 -33.96
CA ILE A 16 -36.75 -5.85 -33.62
C ILE A 16 -38.09 -5.11 -33.55
N LEU A 17 -38.96 -5.32 -34.53
CA LEU A 17 -40.30 -4.71 -34.55
C LEU A 17 -41.18 -5.16 -33.37
N SER A 18 -41.14 -6.45 -33.03
CA SER A 18 -41.85 -6.98 -31.86
C SER A 18 -41.29 -6.39 -30.54
N PHE A 19 -39.96 -6.23 -30.45
CA PHE A 19 -39.31 -5.59 -29.31
C PHE A 19 -39.70 -4.10 -29.19
N PHE A 20 -39.72 -3.34 -30.31
CA PHE A 20 -40.17 -1.95 -30.31
C PHE A 20 -41.64 -1.82 -29.95
N ASN A 21 -42.52 -2.69 -30.42
CA ASN A 21 -43.95 -2.69 -30.10
C ASN A 21 -44.21 -3.03 -28.62
N THR A 22 -43.46 -3.99 -28.06
CA THR A 22 -43.53 -4.30 -26.62
C THR A 22 -42.98 -3.14 -25.78
N LEU A 23 -41.91 -2.51 -26.22
CA LEU A 23 -41.34 -1.33 -25.56
C LEU A 23 -42.31 -0.14 -25.54
N ASN A 24 -42.97 0.15 -26.68
CA ASN A 24 -43.99 1.18 -26.78
C ASN A 24 -45.24 0.89 -25.93
N ALA A 25 -45.68 -0.36 -25.87
CA ALA A 25 -46.78 -0.78 -24.99
C ALA A 25 -46.41 -0.59 -23.50
N HIS A 26 -45.16 -0.93 -23.13
CA HIS A 26 -44.65 -0.72 -21.78
C HIS A 26 -44.54 0.79 -21.46
N ALA A 27 -43.99 1.60 -22.37
CA ALA A 27 -43.87 3.03 -22.20
C ALA A 27 -45.24 3.70 -22.01
N LYS A 28 -46.26 3.32 -22.82
CA LYS A 28 -47.62 3.86 -22.71
C LYS A 28 -48.25 3.48 -21.36
N LYS A 29 -48.00 2.29 -20.85
CA LYS A 29 -48.47 1.83 -19.55
C LYS A 29 -47.81 2.57 -18.39
N VAL A 30 -46.48 2.75 -18.42
CA VAL A 30 -45.72 3.54 -17.45
C VAL A 30 -46.22 5.00 -17.46
N TRP A 31 -46.51 5.54 -18.62
CA TRP A 31 -47.03 6.92 -18.76
C TRP A 31 -48.42 7.11 -18.14
N MET A 32 -49.27 6.08 -18.19
CA MET A 32 -50.59 6.09 -17.56
C MET A 32 -50.51 6.18 -16.03
N TYR A 33 -49.46 5.56 -15.42
CA TYR A 33 -49.23 5.61 -13.97
C TYR A 33 -48.19 6.67 -13.54
N ARG A 34 -47.90 7.66 -14.40
CA ARG A 34 -46.87 8.70 -14.14
C ARG A 34 -47.02 9.39 -12.78
N LYS A 35 -48.25 9.69 -12.33
CA LYS A 35 -48.49 10.34 -11.03
C LYS A 35 -48.00 9.49 -9.85
N GLN A 36 -48.27 8.20 -9.89
CA GLN A 36 -47.80 7.27 -8.85
C GLN A 36 -46.26 7.11 -8.87
N LEU A 37 -45.66 7.02 -10.05
CA LEU A 37 -44.22 6.99 -10.21
C LEU A 37 -43.54 8.25 -9.66
N PHE A 38 -44.07 9.44 -9.97
CA PHE A 38 -43.56 10.70 -9.47
C PHE A 38 -43.65 10.80 -7.94
N ILE A 39 -44.77 10.35 -7.35
CA ILE A 39 -44.96 10.38 -5.89
C ILE A 39 -43.95 9.42 -5.20
N VAL A 40 -43.82 8.17 -5.67
CA VAL A 40 -42.93 7.19 -5.08
C VAL A 40 -41.46 7.64 -5.21
N ASN A 41 -41.03 8.04 -6.41
CA ASN A 41 -39.64 8.51 -6.62
C ASN A 41 -39.38 9.84 -5.88
N GLY A 42 -40.41 10.71 -5.73
CA GLY A 42 -40.30 11.93 -4.94
C GLY A 42 -40.09 11.66 -3.45
N ILE A 43 -40.82 10.70 -2.89
CA ILE A 43 -40.61 10.26 -1.49
C ILE A 43 -39.21 9.68 -1.31
N ILE A 44 -38.77 8.82 -2.23
CA ILE A 44 -37.42 8.22 -2.19
C ILE A 44 -36.35 9.30 -2.31
N LEU A 45 -36.52 10.29 -3.18
CA LEU A 45 -35.61 11.42 -3.31
C LEU A 45 -35.48 12.18 -1.99
N VAL A 46 -36.57 12.55 -1.37
CA VAL A 46 -36.57 13.28 -0.09
C VAL A 46 -35.89 12.45 1.00
N LEU A 47 -36.25 11.17 1.13
CA LEU A 47 -35.69 10.28 2.13
C LEU A 47 -34.18 10.10 1.91
N THR A 48 -33.75 9.85 0.69
CA THR A 48 -32.32 9.69 0.33
C THR A 48 -31.53 10.95 0.61
N THR A 49 -32.09 12.12 0.24
CA THR A 49 -31.42 13.41 0.49
C THR A 49 -31.28 13.65 1.99
N LEU A 50 -32.31 13.36 2.77
CA LEU A 50 -32.28 13.51 4.23
C LEU A 50 -31.22 12.60 4.86
N ILE A 51 -31.16 11.34 4.47
CA ILE A 51 -30.14 10.38 4.94
C ILE A 51 -28.72 10.86 4.58
N LEU A 52 -28.48 11.26 3.31
CA LEU A 52 -27.16 11.70 2.86
C LEU A 52 -26.68 13.00 3.52
N PHE A 53 -27.60 13.88 3.91
CA PHE A 53 -27.23 15.12 4.58
C PHE A 53 -27.01 14.95 6.09
N PHE A 54 -27.83 14.14 6.77
CA PHE A 54 -27.79 14.01 8.22
C PHE A 54 -26.95 12.83 8.74
N VAL A 55 -26.88 11.72 7.97
CA VAL A 55 -26.21 10.50 8.44
C VAL A 55 -24.79 10.40 7.88
N VAL A 56 -24.59 10.75 6.60
CA VAL A 56 -23.29 10.57 5.95
C VAL A 56 -22.40 11.79 6.15
N LYS A 57 -21.38 11.64 6.99
CA LYS A 57 -20.37 12.69 7.26
C LYS A 57 -19.50 12.92 6.00
N PRO A 58 -19.16 14.18 5.69
CA PRO A 58 -18.19 14.47 4.64
C PRO A 58 -16.80 13.99 5.06
N TYR A 59 -15.94 13.67 4.09
CA TYR A 59 -14.54 13.43 4.33
C TYR A 59 -13.66 14.29 3.44
N PHE A 60 -12.46 14.54 3.93
CA PHE A 60 -11.43 15.36 3.29
C PHE A 60 -10.22 14.46 3.02
N GLN A 61 -9.62 14.63 1.88
CA GLN A 61 -8.45 13.86 1.45
C GLN A 61 -7.27 14.80 1.29
N SER A 62 -6.17 14.45 1.96
CA SER A 62 -4.88 15.12 1.81
C SER A 62 -3.88 14.16 1.19
N ASN A 63 -3.10 14.67 0.25
CA ASN A 63 -2.12 13.90 -0.50
C ASN A 63 -0.71 14.38 -0.18
N ILE A 64 0.21 13.43 -0.03
CA ILE A 64 1.65 13.68 0.06
C ILE A 64 2.34 12.93 -1.07
N PHE A 65 3.32 13.58 -1.68
CA PHE A 65 4.15 12.99 -2.72
C PHE A 65 5.58 12.86 -2.21
N ILE A 66 6.08 11.64 -2.22
CA ILE A 66 7.42 11.30 -1.78
C ILE A 66 8.17 10.71 -2.96
N MET A 67 9.37 11.23 -3.19
CA MET A 67 10.34 10.61 -4.08
C MET A 67 11.33 9.82 -3.22
N PRO A 68 11.25 8.49 -3.18
CA PRO A 68 12.23 7.69 -2.46
C PRO A 68 13.63 7.96 -3.04
N ASP A 69 14.55 8.42 -2.22
CA ASP A 69 15.93 8.59 -2.65
C ASP A 69 16.59 7.22 -2.77
N TYR A 70 16.64 6.73 -3.99
CA TYR A 70 17.46 5.58 -4.34
C TYR A 70 18.89 6.10 -4.39
N GLY A 71 19.59 6.06 -3.26
CA GLY A 71 21.01 6.43 -3.25
C GLY A 71 21.71 5.82 -4.47
N ASN A 72 22.03 6.65 -5.44
CA ASN A 72 22.59 6.32 -6.76
C ASN A 72 23.93 5.54 -6.71
N LYS A 73 24.32 5.03 -5.54
CA LYS A 73 25.64 4.41 -5.31
C LYS A 73 25.60 2.91 -5.04
N THR A 74 24.45 2.33 -4.73
CA THR A 74 24.29 0.87 -4.85
C THR A 74 24.25 0.43 -6.30
N SER A 75 23.86 1.30 -7.24
CA SER A 75 23.88 0.99 -8.67
C SER A 75 25.30 0.84 -9.24
N ASP A 76 26.28 1.60 -8.76
CA ASP A 76 27.66 1.51 -9.29
C ASP A 76 28.41 0.27 -8.83
N LEU A 77 28.23 -0.15 -7.58
CA LEU A 77 28.77 -1.44 -7.10
C LEU A 77 27.92 -2.62 -7.62
N MET A 78 26.59 -2.44 -7.65
CA MET A 78 25.67 -3.46 -8.16
C MET A 78 25.78 -3.59 -9.68
N SER A 79 26.09 -2.53 -10.44
CA SER A 79 26.35 -2.62 -11.89
C SER A 79 27.64 -3.35 -12.21
N GLN A 80 28.66 -3.26 -11.37
CA GLN A 80 29.89 -4.07 -11.49
C GLN A 80 29.62 -5.55 -11.18
N PHE A 81 28.68 -5.85 -10.28
CA PHE A 81 28.26 -7.23 -9.95
C PHE A 81 27.03 -7.71 -10.74
N SER A 82 26.31 -6.83 -11.45
CA SER A 82 25.14 -7.22 -12.24
C SER A 82 25.48 -8.19 -13.37
N GLY A 83 26.68 -8.08 -13.93
CA GLY A 83 27.21 -9.03 -14.91
C GLY A 83 27.37 -10.45 -14.32
N LEU A 84 27.78 -10.55 -13.06
CA LEU A 84 27.90 -11.83 -12.35
C LEU A 84 26.56 -12.34 -11.83
N ALA A 85 25.68 -11.45 -11.39
CA ALA A 85 24.33 -11.79 -10.94
C ALA A 85 23.44 -12.27 -12.10
N SER A 86 23.57 -11.69 -13.30
CA SER A 86 22.85 -12.14 -14.48
C SER A 86 23.32 -13.53 -14.96
N LEU A 87 24.62 -13.85 -14.79
CA LEU A 87 25.14 -15.19 -15.04
C LEU A 87 24.63 -16.22 -14.01
N ALA A 88 24.29 -15.77 -12.80
CA ALA A 88 23.67 -16.60 -11.76
C ALA A 88 22.12 -16.66 -11.86
N GLY A 89 21.51 -16.04 -12.90
CA GLY A 89 20.07 -16.04 -13.09
C GLY A 89 19.28 -15.17 -12.12
N VAL A 90 19.95 -14.31 -11.35
CA VAL A 90 19.31 -13.39 -10.40
C VAL A 90 19.05 -12.07 -11.11
N ASN A 91 17.81 -11.85 -11.54
CA ASN A 91 17.36 -10.55 -12.01
C ASN A 91 17.23 -9.59 -10.81
N VAL A 92 18.23 -8.77 -10.60
CA VAL A 92 18.19 -7.67 -9.64
C VAL A 92 17.40 -6.53 -10.27
N ASN A 93 16.06 -6.66 -10.28
CA ASN A 93 15.18 -5.59 -10.73
C ASN A 93 15.09 -4.50 -9.66
N ASP A 94 15.27 -3.25 -10.06
CA ASP A 94 15.13 -2.00 -9.27
C ASP A 94 13.76 -1.85 -8.55
N ASN A 95 12.79 -2.71 -8.84
CA ASN A 95 11.42 -2.63 -8.32
C ASN A 95 11.27 -3.10 -6.86
N SER A 96 12.26 -3.79 -6.28
CA SER A 96 12.15 -4.35 -4.93
C SER A 96 12.19 -3.29 -3.82
N SER A 97 12.95 -2.22 -4.03
CA SER A 97 13.13 -1.17 -3.01
C SER A 97 11.87 -0.35 -2.80
N THR A 98 11.07 -0.14 -3.80
CA THR A 98 9.93 0.78 -3.77
C THR A 98 8.67 0.16 -3.20
N LEU A 99 8.41 -1.11 -3.53
CA LEU A 99 7.37 -1.90 -2.86
C LEU A 99 7.65 -1.99 -1.35
N LEU A 100 8.93 -1.88 -0.98
CA LEU A 100 9.35 -1.83 0.42
C LEU A 100 8.79 -0.59 1.14
N TYR A 101 8.87 0.61 0.55
CA TYR A 101 8.33 1.83 1.17
C TYR A 101 6.81 1.78 1.34
N GLN A 102 6.09 1.26 0.35
CA GLN A 102 4.64 1.06 0.43
C GLN A 102 4.27 0.07 1.55
N THR A 103 5.06 -1.00 1.71
CA THR A 103 4.88 -1.97 2.79
C THR A 103 5.25 -1.40 4.15
N ILE A 104 6.32 -0.60 4.23
CA ILE A 104 6.77 0.02 5.49
C ILE A 104 5.75 1.01 6.00
N ILE A 105 5.15 1.84 5.14
CA ILE A 105 4.18 2.85 5.58
C ILE A 105 2.93 2.22 6.17
N THR A 106 2.53 1.05 5.65
CA THR A 106 1.40 0.28 6.18
C THR A 106 1.79 -0.63 7.36
N SER A 107 3.07 -0.63 7.78
CA SER A 107 3.51 -1.45 8.92
C SER A 107 2.93 -0.97 10.25
N GLU A 108 2.79 -1.91 11.20
CA GLU A 108 2.29 -1.58 12.55
C GLU A 108 3.13 -0.51 13.24
N THR A 109 4.45 -0.49 13.01
CA THR A 109 5.36 0.45 13.67
C THR A 109 5.11 1.89 13.22
N VAL A 110 4.99 2.13 11.91
CA VAL A 110 4.72 3.47 11.36
C VAL A 110 3.30 3.91 11.70
N MET A 111 2.33 3.01 11.55
CA MET A 111 0.94 3.30 11.90
C MET A 111 0.73 3.53 13.39
N SER A 112 1.51 2.90 14.27
CA SER A 112 1.38 3.13 15.71
C SER A 112 1.74 4.57 16.10
N ASP A 113 2.79 5.13 15.50
CA ASP A 113 3.16 6.52 15.73
C ASP A 113 1.99 7.45 15.35
N ALA A 114 1.35 7.23 14.19
CA ALA A 114 0.19 8.02 13.78
C ALA A 114 -1.06 7.78 14.64
N ILE A 115 -1.31 6.56 15.11
CA ILE A 115 -2.48 6.22 15.94
C ILE A 115 -2.41 6.89 17.30
N TYR A 116 -1.23 6.91 17.92
CA TYR A 116 -1.04 7.42 19.28
C TYR A 116 -0.62 8.89 19.33
N GLN A 117 -0.29 9.51 18.20
CA GLN A 117 -0.03 10.95 18.10
C GLN A 117 -1.24 11.73 18.59
N GLN A 118 -0.99 12.84 19.30
CA GLN A 118 -2.03 13.77 19.72
C GLN A 118 -2.29 14.80 18.63
N TYR A 119 -3.53 14.89 18.19
CA TYR A 119 -3.99 15.78 17.12
C TYR A 119 -4.91 16.86 17.68
N GLN A 120 -4.74 18.08 17.18
CA GLN A 120 -5.69 19.16 17.39
C GLN A 120 -6.88 18.97 16.44
N THR A 121 -8.11 18.95 16.98
CA THR A 121 -9.32 18.71 16.18
C THR A 121 -10.38 19.78 16.47
N LYS A 122 -11.28 19.99 15.53
CA LYS A 122 -12.40 20.93 15.71
C LYS A 122 -13.52 20.36 16.58
N VAL A 123 -13.57 19.02 16.68
CA VAL A 123 -14.60 18.30 17.47
C VAL A 123 -14.25 18.30 18.94
N TYR A 124 -12.98 18.15 19.30
CA TYR A 124 -12.51 18.09 20.67
C TYR A 124 -11.67 19.32 21.01
N LYS A 125 -11.87 19.88 22.22
CA LYS A 125 -11.10 21.04 22.69
C LYS A 125 -9.67 20.70 23.06
N ASP A 126 -9.47 19.49 23.61
CA ASP A 126 -8.15 18.99 24.00
C ASP A 126 -7.57 18.12 22.86
N PRO A 127 -6.24 18.05 22.72
CA PRO A 127 -5.63 17.15 21.75
C PRO A 127 -6.01 15.70 22.04
N VAL A 128 -6.40 14.96 21.00
CA VAL A 128 -6.84 13.56 21.11
C VAL A 128 -6.10 12.69 20.12
N ASN A 129 -5.90 11.42 20.47
CA ASN A 129 -5.36 10.45 19.53
C ASN A 129 -6.48 9.87 18.62
N LEU A 130 -6.11 9.16 17.56
CA LEU A 130 -7.10 8.64 16.60
C LEU A 130 -8.07 7.62 17.22
N ILE A 131 -7.66 6.86 18.25
CA ILE A 131 -8.55 5.91 18.93
C ILE A 131 -9.67 6.68 19.66
N GLN A 132 -9.33 7.77 20.35
CA GLN A 132 -10.28 8.64 21.04
C GLN A 132 -11.15 9.41 20.04
N TYR A 133 -10.54 9.93 18.97
CA TYR A 133 -11.25 10.67 17.94
C TYR A 133 -12.36 9.85 17.28
N PHE A 134 -12.09 8.58 16.97
CA PHE A 134 -13.09 7.67 16.41
C PHE A 134 -13.96 6.99 17.45
N ALA A 135 -13.84 7.39 18.74
CA ALA A 135 -14.62 6.88 19.87
C ALA A 135 -14.68 5.33 19.88
N LEU A 136 -13.52 4.69 19.70
CA LEU A 136 -13.44 3.23 19.76
C LEU A 136 -13.53 2.79 21.22
N GLU A 137 -14.64 2.14 21.57
CA GLU A 137 -14.89 1.68 22.94
C GLU A 137 -14.04 0.45 23.27
N PRO A 138 -13.44 0.45 24.48
CA PRO A 138 -12.76 -0.69 25.03
C PRO A 138 -13.77 -1.82 25.35
N ASP A 139 -13.29 -3.05 25.32
CA ASP A 139 -14.07 -4.22 25.73
C ASP A 139 -13.75 -4.51 27.22
N GLU A 140 -14.58 -4.02 28.11
CA GLU A 140 -14.36 -4.08 29.56
C GLU A 140 -14.21 -5.51 30.13
N SER A 141 -14.58 -6.53 29.34
CA SER A 141 -14.45 -7.94 29.74
C SER A 141 -13.02 -8.48 29.67
N LEU A 142 -12.07 -7.73 29.08
CA LEU A 142 -10.71 -8.18 28.81
C LEU A 142 -9.67 -7.51 29.72
N PRO A 143 -8.52 -8.17 29.97
CA PRO A 143 -7.39 -7.53 30.65
C PRO A 143 -6.91 -6.27 29.93
N ASP A 144 -6.44 -5.25 30.65
CA ASP A 144 -6.07 -3.93 30.13
C ASP A 144 -5.06 -3.98 28.97
N SER A 145 -4.06 -4.85 29.04
CA SER A 145 -3.08 -5.04 27.97
C SER A 145 -3.69 -5.59 26.67
N VAL A 146 -4.62 -6.54 26.79
CA VAL A 146 -5.33 -7.15 25.62
C VAL A 146 -6.30 -6.14 25.04
N GLN A 147 -6.95 -5.36 25.89
CA GLN A 147 -7.89 -4.30 25.54
C GLN A 147 -7.21 -3.21 24.69
N LYS A 148 -6.05 -2.71 25.13
CA LYS A 148 -5.23 -1.74 24.38
C LYS A 148 -4.79 -2.28 23.03
N ARG A 149 -4.34 -3.55 22.98
CA ARG A 149 -3.96 -4.20 21.73
C ARG A 149 -5.15 -4.38 20.77
N LYS A 150 -6.32 -4.73 21.28
CA LYS A 150 -7.56 -4.88 20.50
C LYS A 150 -8.02 -3.54 19.91
N LEU A 151 -7.95 -2.45 20.68
CA LEU A 151 -8.25 -1.10 20.21
C LEU A 151 -7.27 -0.66 19.13
N PHE A 152 -5.98 -0.86 19.36
CA PHE A 152 -4.95 -0.61 18.35
C PHE A 152 -5.24 -1.37 17.04
N LEU A 153 -5.50 -2.67 17.10
CA LEU A 153 -5.78 -3.48 15.91
C LEU A 153 -7.07 -3.05 15.18
N LYS A 154 -8.10 -2.62 15.91
CA LYS A 154 -9.30 -2.05 15.30
C LYS A 154 -8.97 -0.76 14.53
N MET A 155 -8.21 0.15 15.16
CA MET A 155 -7.82 1.41 14.53
C MET A 155 -6.85 1.19 13.36
N TYR A 156 -5.87 0.32 13.53
CA TYR A 156 -4.93 -0.08 12.47
C TYR A 156 -5.65 -0.62 11.23
N LYS A 157 -6.61 -1.53 11.41
CA LYS A 157 -7.42 -2.05 10.29
C LYS A 157 -8.24 -0.96 9.62
N LYS A 158 -8.80 -0.03 10.39
CA LYS A 158 -9.56 1.10 9.86
C LYS A 158 -8.67 2.04 9.05
N LEU A 159 -7.48 2.37 9.56
CA LEU A 159 -6.51 3.20 8.84
C LEU A 159 -6.07 2.55 7.53
N THR A 160 -5.60 1.31 7.58
CA THR A 160 -5.01 0.64 6.42
C THR A 160 -5.99 0.19 5.35
N LYS A 161 -7.29 0.05 5.68
CA LYS A 161 -8.29 -0.42 4.72
C LYS A 161 -9.23 0.67 4.20
N GLU A 162 -9.46 1.70 5.00
CA GLU A 162 -10.52 2.67 4.73
C GLU A 162 -10.02 4.12 4.62
N LEU A 163 -8.96 4.46 5.35
CA LEU A 163 -8.59 5.87 5.56
C LEU A 163 -7.26 6.26 4.93
N ILE A 164 -6.34 5.30 4.73
CA ILE A 164 -5.01 5.57 4.18
C ILE A 164 -4.78 4.68 2.98
N GLU A 165 -4.46 5.32 1.87
CA GLU A 165 -4.04 4.64 0.66
C GLU A 165 -2.62 5.09 0.31
N ALA A 166 -1.74 4.12 0.01
CA ALA A 166 -0.38 4.37 -0.43
C ALA A 166 -0.20 3.72 -1.81
N ASP A 167 -0.06 4.55 -2.82
CA ASP A 167 0.12 4.11 -4.19
C ASP A 167 1.47 4.53 -4.76
N TYR A 168 2.10 3.64 -5.48
CA TYR A 168 3.38 3.87 -6.13
C TYR A 168 3.26 3.86 -7.64
N ASP A 169 3.51 5.01 -8.23
CA ASP A 169 3.58 5.14 -9.67
C ASP A 169 4.97 4.70 -10.18
N ARG A 170 5.00 3.62 -10.95
CA ARG A 170 6.22 3.05 -11.54
C ARG A 170 6.86 3.92 -12.61
N GLN A 171 6.10 4.79 -13.27
CA GLN A 171 6.59 5.65 -14.34
C GLN A 171 7.29 6.89 -13.77
N THR A 172 6.64 7.54 -12.81
CA THR A 172 7.18 8.75 -12.15
C THR A 172 8.12 8.43 -11.00
N LYS A 173 8.10 7.18 -10.48
CA LYS A 173 8.82 6.75 -9.28
C LYS A 173 8.43 7.54 -8.03
N ILE A 174 7.21 8.04 -7.99
CA ILE A 174 6.64 8.80 -6.88
C ILE A 174 5.75 7.86 -6.06
N LEU A 175 5.91 7.88 -4.74
CA LEU A 175 5.01 7.29 -3.79
C LEU A 175 4.02 8.36 -3.35
N SER A 176 2.73 8.18 -3.63
CA SER A 176 1.65 9.02 -3.14
C SER A 176 1.02 8.38 -1.92
N ILE A 177 0.84 9.18 -0.87
CA ILE A 177 0.16 8.80 0.36
C ILE A 177 -1.07 9.67 0.47
N MET A 178 -2.23 9.02 0.49
CA MET A 178 -3.52 9.68 0.63
C MET A 178 -4.10 9.37 2.01
N ALA A 179 -4.50 10.38 2.75
CA ALA A 179 -5.17 10.25 4.04
C ALA A 179 -6.55 10.87 3.98
N GLU A 180 -7.58 10.06 4.23
CA GLU A 180 -8.98 10.46 4.26
C GLU A 180 -9.47 10.58 5.70
N MET A 181 -9.85 11.81 6.13
CA MET A 181 -10.34 12.07 7.47
C MET A 181 -11.62 12.92 7.46
N PRO A 182 -12.42 12.87 8.54
CA PRO A 182 -13.64 13.70 8.64
C PRO A 182 -13.37 15.20 8.73
N GLU A 183 -12.14 15.62 9.11
CA GLU A 183 -11.72 17.01 9.20
C GLU A 183 -10.54 17.29 8.26
N SER A 184 -10.50 18.49 7.67
CA SER A 184 -9.45 18.91 6.73
C SER A 184 -8.08 18.96 7.41
N ASP A 185 -8.02 19.59 8.58
CA ASP A 185 -6.80 19.79 9.34
C ASP A 185 -6.22 18.42 9.75
N LEU A 186 -7.08 17.52 10.26
CA LEU A 186 -6.70 16.19 10.68
C LEU A 186 -6.17 15.35 9.50
N SER A 187 -6.74 15.48 8.29
CA SER A 187 -6.27 14.73 7.13
C SER A 187 -4.84 15.11 6.73
N ALA A 188 -4.51 16.40 6.76
CA ALA A 188 -3.17 16.89 6.48
C ALA A 188 -2.17 16.50 7.58
N GLU A 189 -2.57 16.64 8.85
CA GLU A 189 -1.70 16.33 9.98
C GLU A 189 -1.37 14.84 10.09
N VAL A 190 -2.36 13.96 9.89
CA VAL A 190 -2.15 12.50 9.86
C VAL A 190 -1.23 12.11 8.70
N ALA A 191 -1.45 12.64 7.49
CA ALA A 191 -0.61 12.37 6.35
C ALA A 191 0.85 12.80 6.61
N ASN A 192 1.07 14.00 7.15
CA ASN A 192 2.39 14.52 7.51
C ASN A 192 3.04 13.65 8.60
N THR A 193 2.29 13.23 9.61
CA THR A 193 2.79 12.36 10.68
C THR A 193 3.27 11.01 10.12
N LEU A 194 2.54 10.42 9.18
CA LEU A 194 2.95 9.17 8.53
C LEU A 194 4.29 9.30 7.82
N VAL A 195 4.53 10.42 7.14
CA VAL A 195 5.79 10.66 6.44
C VAL A 195 6.95 10.84 7.42
N VAL A 196 6.73 11.60 8.50
CA VAL A 196 7.73 11.78 9.56
C VAL A 196 8.07 10.44 10.22
N SER A 197 7.06 9.61 10.49
CA SER A 197 7.25 8.28 11.07
C SER A 197 7.95 7.32 10.11
N LEU A 198 7.62 7.40 8.81
CA LEU A 198 8.32 6.65 7.76
C LEU A 198 9.80 7.04 7.68
N ASP A 199 10.11 8.33 7.64
CA ASP A 199 11.48 8.84 7.60
C ASP A 199 12.28 8.39 8.84
N LYS A 200 11.70 8.53 10.03
CA LYS A 200 12.28 8.05 11.29
C LYS A 200 12.54 6.55 11.26
N TYR A 201 11.59 5.75 10.79
CA TYR A 201 11.74 4.30 10.69
C TYR A 201 12.87 3.91 9.73
N VAL A 202 12.86 4.47 8.51
CA VAL A 202 13.88 4.17 7.50
C VAL A 202 15.28 4.56 7.97
N ARG A 203 15.44 5.75 8.57
CA ARG A 203 16.71 6.20 9.16
C ARG A 203 17.20 5.24 10.25
N THR A 204 16.32 4.84 11.15
CA THR A 204 16.69 3.94 12.26
C THR A 204 17.11 2.57 11.77
N GLN A 205 16.37 1.97 10.84
CA GLN A 205 16.66 0.63 10.33
C GLN A 205 17.96 0.59 9.49
N ARG A 206 18.14 1.56 8.58
CA ARG A 206 19.35 1.60 7.75
C ARG A 206 20.61 1.89 8.56
N LYS A 207 20.53 2.82 9.51
CA LYS A 207 21.64 3.10 10.41
C LYS A 207 22.05 1.88 11.22
N SER A 208 21.08 1.11 11.70
CA SER A 208 21.34 -0.14 12.43
C SER A 208 22.14 -1.14 11.58
N TYR A 209 21.77 -1.36 10.33
CA TYR A 209 22.44 -2.29 9.42
C TYR A 209 23.89 -1.88 9.11
N ALA A 210 24.10 -0.61 8.75
CA ALA A 210 25.46 -0.09 8.46
C ALA A 210 26.36 -0.15 9.72
N THR A 211 25.79 0.17 10.89
CA THR A 211 26.52 0.08 12.16
C THR A 211 26.92 -1.36 12.50
N GLU A 212 26.03 -2.35 12.28
CA GLU A 212 26.37 -3.76 12.51
C GLU A 212 27.45 -4.25 11.54
N GLN A 213 27.38 -3.87 10.27
CA GLN A 213 28.44 -4.20 9.31
C GLN A 213 29.79 -3.57 9.70
N ARG A 214 29.79 -2.30 10.13
CA ARG A 214 31.01 -1.65 10.62
C ARG A 214 31.60 -2.39 11.80
N LYS A 215 30.84 -2.73 12.82
CA LYS A 215 31.29 -3.49 13.98
C LYS A 215 31.91 -4.84 13.59
N TYR A 216 31.23 -5.56 12.68
CA TYR A 216 31.75 -6.84 12.17
C TYR A 216 33.11 -6.67 11.48
N LEU A 217 33.24 -5.66 10.59
CA LEU A 217 34.49 -5.40 9.89
C LEU A 217 35.60 -4.93 10.84
N GLU A 218 35.31 -4.09 11.84
CA GLU A 218 36.27 -3.68 12.86
C GLU A 218 36.83 -4.88 13.63
N ALA A 219 35.96 -5.79 14.05
CA ALA A 219 36.40 -7.03 14.71
C ALA A 219 37.25 -7.90 13.78
N ARG A 220 36.84 -8.01 12.48
CA ARG A 220 37.60 -8.80 11.50
C ARG A 220 38.97 -8.20 11.17
N VAL A 221 39.04 -6.88 11.01
CA VAL A 221 40.32 -6.14 10.82
C VAL A 221 41.25 -6.37 11.98
N LYS A 222 40.76 -6.32 13.22
CA LYS A 222 41.54 -6.58 14.41
C LYS A 222 42.13 -8.01 14.38
N GLN A 223 41.29 -9.01 14.11
CA GLN A 223 41.74 -10.42 14.05
C GLN A 223 42.81 -10.62 12.97
N VAL A 224 42.64 -10.07 11.78
CA VAL A 224 43.60 -10.22 10.69
C VAL A 224 44.90 -9.45 11.00
N LYS A 225 44.83 -8.30 11.66
CA LYS A 225 45.99 -7.55 12.13
C LYS A 225 46.82 -8.38 13.10
N ASP A 226 46.18 -9.03 14.06
CA ASP A 226 46.90 -9.91 15.03
C ASP A 226 47.59 -11.07 14.28
N THR A 227 46.90 -11.72 13.33
CA THR A 227 47.48 -12.79 12.51
C THR A 227 48.63 -12.28 11.64
N LEU A 228 48.53 -11.07 11.06
CA LEU A 228 49.60 -10.43 10.27
C LEU A 228 50.85 -10.21 11.15
N THR A 229 50.66 -9.69 12.36
CA THR A 229 51.76 -9.51 13.33
C THR A 229 52.46 -10.83 13.67
N ASP A 230 51.68 -11.91 13.85
CA ASP A 230 52.26 -13.24 14.10
C ASP A 230 53.08 -13.75 12.90
N CYS A 231 52.60 -13.50 11.66
CA CYS A 231 53.34 -13.83 10.44
C CYS A 231 54.63 -13.01 10.32
N GLU A 232 54.59 -11.70 10.62
CA GLU A 232 55.75 -10.81 10.63
C GLU A 232 56.82 -11.30 11.63
N GLU A 233 56.39 -11.60 12.85
CA GLU A 233 57.31 -12.12 13.87
C GLU A 233 57.91 -13.47 13.47
N SER A 234 57.12 -14.36 12.89
CA SER A 234 57.61 -15.67 12.44
C SER A 234 58.64 -15.54 11.33
N LEU A 235 58.38 -14.65 10.35
CA LEU A 235 59.35 -14.36 9.29
C LEU A 235 60.64 -13.71 9.85
N LYS A 236 60.49 -12.78 10.80
CA LYS A 236 61.61 -12.11 11.48
C LYS A 236 62.44 -13.11 12.23
N ARG A 237 61.87 -13.95 13.10
CA ARG A 237 62.55 -14.99 13.88
C ARG A 237 63.31 -15.99 12.97
N PHE A 238 62.63 -16.36 11.84
CA PHE A 238 63.31 -17.26 10.87
C PHE A 238 64.54 -16.62 10.25
N ARG A 239 64.48 -15.35 9.83
CA ARG A 239 65.60 -14.59 9.24
C ARG A 239 66.74 -14.37 10.24
N GLU A 240 66.40 -14.07 11.48
CA GLU A 240 67.43 -13.91 12.56
C GLU A 240 68.20 -15.22 12.86
N LYS A 241 67.48 -16.36 12.85
CA LYS A 241 68.04 -17.67 13.14
C LYS A 241 68.90 -18.23 11.97
N ASN A 242 68.56 -17.89 10.74
CA ASN A 242 69.15 -18.45 9.52
C ASN A 242 69.78 -17.34 8.67
N ARG A 243 70.87 -16.74 9.16
CA ARG A 243 71.53 -15.62 8.44
C ARG A 243 72.21 -16.02 7.14
N GLN A 244 72.52 -17.32 6.90
CA GLN A 244 73.19 -17.86 5.70
C GLN A 244 72.20 -18.71 4.85
N ILE A 245 71.02 -18.20 4.54
CA ILE A 245 69.97 -18.92 3.85
C ILE A 245 70.32 -19.36 2.41
N LEU A 246 71.29 -18.68 1.79
CA LEU A 246 71.70 -18.93 0.39
C LEU A 246 72.33 -20.32 0.15
N GLN A 247 72.71 -21.06 1.21
CA GLN A 247 73.42 -22.33 1.10
C GLN A 247 72.49 -23.56 1.22
N SER A 248 71.18 -23.40 1.62
CA SER A 248 70.27 -24.52 1.78
C SER A 248 68.94 -24.29 1.01
N PRO A 249 68.68 -25.14 0.01
CA PRO A 249 67.43 -25.08 -0.75
C PRO A 249 66.14 -25.22 0.14
N GLU A 250 66.24 -26.01 1.22
CA GLU A 250 65.18 -26.25 2.17
C GLU A 250 64.82 -24.97 2.96
N GLN A 251 65.90 -24.24 3.42
CA GLN A 251 65.65 -22.94 4.10
C GLN A 251 65.12 -21.88 3.17
N GLN A 252 65.51 -21.87 1.89
CA GLN A 252 64.94 -20.98 0.89
C GLN A 252 63.44 -21.26 0.67
N LEU A 253 63.03 -22.54 0.59
CA LEU A 253 61.64 -22.93 0.45
C LEU A 253 60.80 -22.50 1.65
N GLU A 254 61.33 -22.70 2.88
CA GLU A 254 60.61 -22.30 4.10
C GLU A 254 60.48 -20.77 4.22
N GLN A 255 61.52 -20.02 3.87
CA GLN A 255 61.42 -18.56 3.78
C GLN A 255 60.36 -18.12 2.77
N ALA A 256 60.30 -18.75 1.61
CA ALA A 256 59.31 -18.44 0.57
C ALA A 256 57.90 -18.74 1.05
N ARG A 257 57.68 -19.80 1.85
CA ARG A 257 56.36 -20.10 2.46
C ARG A 257 55.96 -19.04 3.48
N LEU A 258 56.87 -18.66 4.40
CA LEU A 258 56.58 -17.63 5.41
C LEU A 258 56.31 -16.27 4.75
N MET A 259 57.08 -15.93 3.72
CA MET A 259 56.90 -14.68 2.97
C MET A 259 55.55 -14.65 2.25
N ARG A 260 55.16 -15.75 1.62
CA ARG A 260 53.85 -15.87 0.96
C ARG A 260 52.70 -15.72 1.97
N ASN A 261 52.79 -16.34 3.14
CA ASN A 261 51.79 -16.21 4.19
C ASN A 261 51.66 -14.76 4.67
N PHE A 262 52.79 -14.08 4.87
CA PHE A 262 52.82 -12.66 5.21
C PHE A 262 52.14 -11.80 4.11
N GLU A 263 52.50 -11.98 2.83
CA GLU A 263 51.96 -11.25 1.70
C GLU A 263 50.46 -11.45 1.58
N ILE A 264 49.95 -12.69 1.77
CA ILE A 264 48.53 -13.00 1.78
C ILE A 264 47.81 -12.21 2.90
N GLN A 265 48.33 -12.29 4.15
CA GLN A 265 47.70 -11.59 5.28
C GLN A 265 47.78 -10.07 5.12
N GLN A 266 48.85 -9.53 4.58
CA GLN A 266 48.98 -8.11 4.27
C GLN A 266 47.97 -7.66 3.24
N THR A 267 47.75 -8.45 2.19
CA THR A 267 46.75 -8.17 1.16
C THR A 267 45.33 -8.17 1.73
N ILE A 268 44.98 -9.21 2.53
CA ILE A 268 43.68 -9.31 3.20
C ILE A 268 43.46 -8.11 4.14
N TYR A 269 44.46 -7.76 4.95
CA TYR A 269 44.41 -6.63 5.86
C TYR A 269 44.14 -5.31 5.12
N SER A 270 44.87 -5.04 4.04
CA SER A 270 44.72 -3.83 3.26
C SER A 270 43.34 -3.73 2.60
N GLU A 271 42.81 -4.85 2.11
CA GLU A 271 41.47 -4.89 1.50
C GLU A 271 40.37 -4.68 2.55
N LEU A 272 40.48 -5.31 3.72
CA LEU A 272 39.51 -5.10 4.81
C LEU A 272 39.53 -3.66 5.34
N ILE A 273 40.68 -3.00 5.41
CA ILE A 273 40.75 -1.56 5.77
C ILE A 273 40.01 -0.71 4.75
N LYS A 274 40.19 -0.95 3.43
CA LYS A 274 39.45 -0.23 2.39
C LYS A 274 37.96 -0.44 2.53
N GLN A 275 37.51 -1.68 2.75
CA GLN A 275 36.10 -1.99 2.95
C GLN A 275 35.54 -1.31 4.21
N LEU A 276 36.30 -1.32 5.32
CA LEU A 276 35.89 -0.63 6.54
C LEU A 276 35.73 0.87 6.34
N GLU A 277 36.65 1.52 5.63
CA GLU A 277 36.53 2.95 5.33
C GLU A 277 35.36 3.25 4.39
N LEU A 278 35.08 2.38 3.42
CA LEU A 278 33.89 2.49 2.58
C LEU A 278 32.60 2.41 3.40
N ILE A 279 32.51 1.45 4.34
CA ILE A 279 31.33 1.30 5.21
C ILE A 279 31.18 2.49 6.17
N LYS A 280 32.27 3.01 6.74
CA LYS A 280 32.23 4.25 7.53
C LYS A 280 31.70 5.44 6.72
N LEU A 281 32.18 5.60 5.47
CA LEU A 281 31.66 6.63 4.57
C LEU A 281 30.19 6.40 4.24
N GLN A 282 29.78 5.15 4.10
CA GLN A 282 28.40 4.77 3.86
C GLN A 282 27.52 5.08 5.09
N GLU A 283 27.95 4.73 6.31
CA GLU A 283 27.23 5.06 7.56
C GLU A 283 26.99 6.57 7.73
N ILE A 284 27.92 7.40 7.28
CA ILE A 284 27.80 8.88 7.31
C ILE A 284 26.85 9.39 6.19
N LYS A 285 26.90 8.77 5.00
CA LYS A 285 26.16 9.20 3.82
C LYS A 285 24.74 8.66 3.77
N ASP A 286 24.49 7.49 4.32
CA ASP A 286 23.21 6.77 4.30
C ASP A 286 22.26 7.22 5.43
N THR A 287 22.30 8.50 5.79
CA THR A 287 21.10 9.07 6.41
C THR A 287 20.06 9.21 5.30
N PRO A 288 19.15 8.25 5.12
CA PRO A 288 18.16 8.34 4.06
C PRO A 288 17.22 9.48 4.43
N VAL A 289 17.29 10.53 3.67
CA VAL A 289 16.29 11.57 3.70
C VAL A 289 15.18 11.09 2.80
N VAL A 290 14.01 10.80 3.37
CA VAL A 290 12.79 10.63 2.58
C VAL A 290 12.56 11.98 1.91
N ASN A 291 12.81 12.06 0.60
CA ASN A 291 12.69 13.32 -0.12
C ASN A 291 11.19 13.60 -0.34
N VAL A 292 10.64 14.47 0.49
CA VAL A 292 9.24 14.89 0.41
C VAL A 292 9.13 15.97 -0.66
N CYS A 293 8.46 15.65 -1.78
CA CYS A 293 8.22 16.61 -2.84
C CYS A 293 7.24 17.70 -2.40
N GLU A 294 6.20 17.32 -1.69
CA GLU A 294 5.19 18.24 -1.17
C GLU A 294 4.56 17.64 0.09
N TYR A 295 4.51 18.45 1.16
CA TYR A 295 3.79 18.13 2.37
C TYR A 295 2.28 18.30 2.17
N ALA A 296 1.48 17.49 2.90
CA ALA A 296 0.04 17.62 2.88
C ALA A 296 -0.38 19.00 3.37
N LYS A 297 -1.25 19.63 2.60
CA LYS A 297 -1.94 20.88 2.94
C LYS A 297 -3.39 20.57 3.27
N GLU A 298 -3.98 21.44 4.07
CA GLU A 298 -5.39 21.35 4.42
C GLU A 298 -6.25 21.45 3.15
N PRO A 299 -7.04 20.41 2.82
CA PRO A 299 -7.93 20.45 1.66
C PRO A 299 -9.07 21.43 1.89
N VAL A 300 -9.25 22.37 0.98
CA VAL A 300 -10.34 23.36 1.01
C VAL A 300 -11.66 22.73 0.58
N LEU A 301 -11.61 21.75 -0.33
CA LEU A 301 -12.79 21.08 -0.88
C LEU A 301 -12.98 19.71 -0.24
N LYS A 302 -14.27 19.37 -0.01
CA LYS A 302 -14.64 18.02 0.43
C LYS A 302 -14.46 17.04 -0.71
N THR A 303 -13.76 15.96 -0.48
CA THR A 303 -13.52 14.92 -1.49
C THR A 303 -14.70 13.99 -1.67
N GLY A 304 -15.44 13.73 -0.61
CA GLY A 304 -16.60 12.85 -0.71
C GLY A 304 -17.56 12.89 0.48
N PRO A 305 -18.59 12.07 0.42
CA PRO A 305 -19.03 11.27 -0.71
C PRO A 305 -19.64 12.11 -1.84
N PRO A 306 -19.62 11.67 -3.11
CA PRO A 306 -20.23 12.38 -4.24
C PRO A 306 -21.76 12.29 -4.16
N ARG A 307 -22.35 13.10 -3.29
CA ARG A 307 -23.77 13.05 -2.91
C ARG A 307 -24.72 13.11 -4.11
N VAL A 308 -24.39 13.96 -5.08
CA VAL A 308 -25.23 14.14 -6.30
C VAL A 308 -25.24 12.84 -7.11
N LEU A 309 -24.09 12.20 -7.30
CA LEU A 309 -23.98 10.96 -8.06
C LEU A 309 -24.75 9.82 -7.38
N ILE A 310 -24.65 9.71 -6.05
CA ILE A 310 -25.38 8.70 -5.26
C ILE A 310 -26.88 8.91 -5.39
N ILE A 311 -27.37 10.16 -5.29
CA ILE A 311 -28.80 10.49 -5.47
C ILE A 311 -29.29 10.08 -6.87
N ILE A 312 -28.52 10.39 -7.91
CA ILE A 312 -28.84 10.02 -9.29
C ILE A 312 -28.93 8.50 -9.45
N CYS A 313 -27.95 7.76 -8.94
CA CYS A 313 -27.92 6.30 -9.01
C CYS A 313 -29.14 5.68 -8.29
N ILE A 314 -29.46 6.14 -7.07
CA ILE A 314 -30.61 5.64 -6.31
C ILE A 314 -31.93 5.97 -7.04
N LEU A 315 -32.08 7.17 -7.60
CA LEU A 315 -33.25 7.53 -8.39
C LEU A 315 -33.40 6.67 -9.64
N MET A 316 -32.31 6.42 -10.37
CA MET A 316 -32.33 5.53 -11.53
C MET A 316 -32.79 4.12 -11.15
N CYS A 317 -32.20 3.54 -10.10
CA CYS A 317 -32.59 2.22 -9.60
C CYS A 317 -34.05 2.20 -9.12
N SER A 318 -34.48 3.22 -8.39
CA SER A 318 -35.86 3.36 -7.93
C SER A 318 -36.83 3.45 -9.09
N PHE A 319 -36.52 4.22 -10.14
CA PHE A 319 -37.35 4.35 -11.34
C PHE A 319 -37.47 3.02 -12.08
N ILE A 320 -36.38 2.27 -12.24
CA ILE A 320 -36.39 0.94 -12.88
C ILE A 320 -37.24 -0.05 -12.07
N LEU A 321 -37.07 -0.09 -10.76
CA LEU A 321 -37.81 -0.98 -9.87
C LEU A 321 -39.31 -0.63 -9.84
N SER A 322 -39.64 0.63 -9.73
CA SER A 322 -41.04 1.10 -9.69
C SER A 322 -41.77 0.87 -11.03
N SER A 323 -41.09 1.07 -12.16
CA SER A 323 -41.65 0.75 -13.48
C SER A 323 -41.82 -0.76 -13.69
N GLY A 324 -40.85 -1.56 -13.28
CA GLY A 324 -40.93 -3.04 -13.29
C GLY A 324 -42.09 -3.56 -12.45
N TRP A 325 -42.29 -2.98 -11.26
CA TRP A 325 -43.39 -3.34 -10.38
C TRP A 325 -44.74 -3.04 -11.02
N ILE A 326 -44.91 -1.88 -11.67
CA ILE A 326 -46.16 -1.52 -12.37
C ILE A 326 -46.45 -2.50 -13.52
N LEU A 327 -45.43 -2.92 -14.26
CA LEU A 327 -45.57 -3.87 -15.35
C LEU A 327 -45.94 -5.28 -14.88
N SER A 328 -45.38 -5.73 -13.74
CA SER A 328 -45.62 -7.06 -13.19
C SER A 328 -46.92 -7.17 -12.41
N ARG A 329 -47.37 -6.08 -11.77
CA ARG A 329 -48.62 -6.02 -10.97
C ARG A 329 -49.86 -6.52 -11.72
N ASP A 330 -50.01 -6.14 -12.98
CA ASP A 330 -51.16 -6.52 -13.77
C ASP A 330 -51.10 -8.01 -14.17
N LYS A 331 -49.93 -8.56 -14.44
CA LYS A 331 -49.76 -10.00 -14.68
C LYS A 331 -50.08 -10.81 -13.43
N ILE A 332 -49.61 -10.36 -12.28
CA ILE A 332 -49.92 -11.00 -10.98
C ILE A 332 -51.42 -10.93 -10.70
N ARG A 333 -52.09 -9.77 -10.94
CA ARG A 333 -53.51 -9.60 -10.72
C ARG A 333 -54.36 -10.50 -11.63
N GLN A 334 -53.99 -10.65 -12.90
CA GLN A 334 -54.63 -11.56 -13.83
C GLN A 334 -54.43 -13.03 -13.41
N GLY A 335 -53.26 -13.43 -12.98
CA GLY A 335 -53.01 -14.75 -12.45
C GLY A 335 -53.84 -15.09 -11.21
N TRP A 336 -53.96 -14.13 -10.28
CA TRP A 336 -54.85 -14.28 -9.11
C TRP A 336 -56.33 -14.38 -9.46
N MET A 337 -56.80 -13.65 -10.47
CA MET A 337 -58.20 -13.73 -10.93
C MET A 337 -58.49 -15.08 -11.61
N GLN A 338 -57.53 -15.60 -12.39
CA GLN A 338 -57.65 -16.92 -13.01
C GLN A 338 -57.66 -18.05 -11.98
N MET A 339 -56.79 -18.00 -10.96
CA MET A 339 -56.79 -18.97 -9.85
C MET A 339 -58.12 -18.92 -9.05
N ARG A 340 -58.65 -17.72 -8.79
CA ARG A 340 -59.98 -17.58 -8.12
C ARG A 340 -61.12 -18.09 -8.99
N ALA A 341 -61.08 -17.91 -10.31
CA ALA A 341 -62.10 -18.43 -11.23
C ALA A 341 -62.04 -19.96 -11.32
N GLY A 342 -60.79 -20.54 -11.37
CA GLY A 342 -60.62 -21.99 -11.37
C GLY A 342 -61.03 -22.67 -10.06
N SER A 343 -60.79 -22.03 -8.92
CA SER A 343 -61.25 -22.51 -7.62
C SER A 343 -62.78 -22.48 -7.41
N LYS A 344 -63.50 -21.56 -8.04
CA LYS A 344 -64.98 -21.53 -8.02
C LYS A 344 -65.59 -22.60 -8.92
N ALA A 345 -64.94 -22.93 -10.05
CA ALA A 345 -65.43 -23.98 -10.96
C ALA A 345 -65.26 -25.40 -10.41
N GLN A 346 -64.36 -25.64 -9.45
CA GLN A 346 -64.14 -26.93 -8.76
C GLN A 346 -64.99 -27.10 -7.48
N GLY A 347 -65.68 -26.05 -7.02
CA GLY A 347 -66.54 -26.10 -5.83
C GLY A 347 -68.04 -26.34 -6.13
N ASP A 348 -68.45 -26.29 -7.41
CA ASP A 348 -69.82 -26.48 -7.86
C ASP A 348 -70.04 -27.80 -8.61
N SER A 349 -69.10 -28.72 -8.56
CA SER A 349 -69.18 -30.10 -9.03
C SER A 349 -69.12 -31.07 -7.82
#